data_87feea93bf0b823da438d8aac3b8f640
#
_entry.id   87feea93bf0b823da438d8aac3b8f640
#
_cell.length_a   1.000
_cell.length_b   1.000
_cell.length_c   1.000
_cell.angle_alpha   90.00
_cell.angle_beta   90.00
_cell.angle_gamma   90.00
#
_symmetry.space_group_name_H-M   'P 1'
#
loop_
_entity.id
_entity.type
_entity.pdbx_description
1 polymer ?
#
loop_
_entity_poly.entity_id
_entity_poly.type
_entity_poly.pdbx_seq_one_letter_code
_entity_poly.pdbx_strand_id
1 'polypeptide(L)'
;MKKTTAIYLLMPMLLLSSCKQHYEVMGMQRSRILVDARYDVQPDQKVADFLKPYKHQVDSVMGPVVGRSARYMTAQRPEGTLSNLLADILVWASKDYGEQPDFGVYNMGGVRADLPKGTVTYGDVLDVAPFENKISFITLKGDVVMELFGQIAKTGGEGMSRAVRMVITKDGQLKRATINGQPIDPQKEYRVATIDYLLGGTDKMEAFKKGTNINAPKEVSNNTRFIIMNYFREMDKQGKVVDSEIEGRVVVM
;
A
#
# COMPACT_ATOMS: atom_id res chain seq x y z
N MET A 1 -82.79 18.37 17.32
CA MET A 1 -81.80 17.27 17.20
C MET A 1 -80.93 17.27 15.96
N LYS A 2 -81.11 18.13 14.94
CA LYS A 2 -80.26 18.14 13.72
C LYS A 2 -79.00 19.03 13.77
N LYS A 3 -78.87 19.97 14.72
CA LYS A 3 -77.72 20.90 14.81
C LYS A 3 -76.55 20.35 15.64
N THR A 4 -76.80 19.50 16.61
CA THR A 4 -75.77 18.87 17.45
C THR A 4 -75.00 17.76 16.73
N THR A 5 -75.62 17.03 15.83
CA THR A 5 -75.00 15.97 15.07
C THR A 5 -73.96 16.50 14.04
N ALA A 6 -74.21 17.69 13.49
CA ALA A 6 -73.27 18.34 12.57
C ALA A 6 -71.96 18.81 13.28
N ILE A 7 -72.03 19.20 14.55
CA ILE A 7 -70.85 19.59 15.32
C ILE A 7 -69.96 18.41 15.66
N TYR A 8 -70.52 17.23 15.95
CA TYR A 8 -69.76 16.00 16.20
C TYR A 8 -69.11 15.39 14.94
N LEU A 9 -69.62 15.70 13.74
CA LEU A 9 -69.00 15.28 12.49
C LEU A 9 -67.86 16.22 12.03
N LEU A 10 -67.88 17.50 12.40
CA LEU A 10 -66.85 18.47 12.05
C LEU A 10 -65.61 18.38 12.96
N MET A 11 -65.75 17.91 14.19
CA MET A 11 -64.67 17.84 15.18
C MET A 11 -63.56 16.83 14.83
N PRO A 12 -63.84 15.61 14.31
CA PRO A 12 -62.79 14.69 13.87
C PRO A 12 -62.07 15.12 12.58
N MET A 13 -62.71 15.98 11.75
CA MET A 13 -62.12 16.44 10.50
C MET A 13 -61.03 17.51 10.70
N LEU A 14 -61.07 18.24 11.86
CA LEU A 14 -60.06 19.22 12.26
C LEU A 14 -58.78 18.57 12.86
N LEU A 15 -58.86 17.30 13.28
CA LEU A 15 -57.72 16.59 13.86
C LEU A 15 -56.80 15.93 12.78
N LEU A 16 -57.20 15.96 11.50
CA LEU A 16 -56.43 15.37 10.39
C LEU A 16 -55.54 16.37 9.66
N SER A 17 -55.53 17.65 10.05
CA SER A 17 -54.58 18.62 9.54
C SER A 17 -53.22 18.51 10.30
N SER A 18 -52.58 17.34 10.15
CA SER A 18 -51.19 17.17 10.51
C SER A 18 -50.34 17.98 9.55
N CYS A 19 -49.85 19.14 9.98
CA CYS A 19 -48.82 19.85 9.26
C CYS A 19 -47.59 18.95 9.11
N LYS A 20 -47.36 18.45 7.94
CA LYS A 20 -46.06 17.88 7.61
C LYS A 20 -45.03 19.03 7.73
N GLN A 21 -44.24 19.00 8.79
CA GLN A 21 -43.08 19.89 8.87
C GLN A 21 -42.10 19.46 7.78
N HIS A 22 -41.94 20.31 6.80
CA HIS A 22 -40.86 20.19 5.81
C HIS A 22 -39.64 20.91 6.40
N TYR A 23 -38.59 20.15 6.66
CA TYR A 23 -37.29 20.69 6.98
C TYR A 23 -36.48 20.81 5.70
N GLU A 24 -36.09 22.02 5.34
CA GLU A 24 -35.16 22.27 4.23
C GLU A 24 -33.81 22.69 4.83
N VAL A 25 -32.74 22.15 4.26
CA VAL A 25 -31.39 22.56 4.63
C VAL A 25 -31.14 23.96 4.06
N MET A 26 -31.29 24.99 4.90
CA MET A 26 -31.13 26.39 4.51
C MET A 26 -29.67 26.81 4.24
N GLY A 27 -28.72 26.02 4.69
CA GLY A 27 -27.29 26.27 4.44
C GLY A 27 -26.41 25.31 5.20
N MET A 28 -25.20 25.12 4.69
CA MET A 28 -24.14 24.41 5.38
C MET A 28 -22.93 25.33 5.55
N GLN A 29 -22.51 25.55 6.78
CA GLN A 29 -21.22 26.17 7.06
C GLN A 29 -20.20 25.08 7.33
N ARG A 30 -19.06 25.15 6.65
CA ARG A 30 -17.93 24.28 6.90
C ARG A 30 -16.80 25.08 7.53
N SER A 31 -16.29 24.62 8.65
CA SER A 31 -15.04 25.10 9.21
C SER A 31 -14.00 23.98 9.16
N ARG A 32 -12.75 24.33 8.91
CA ARG A 32 -11.62 23.40 8.98
C ARG A 32 -10.71 23.87 10.12
N ILE A 33 -10.60 23.03 11.13
CA ILE A 33 -9.63 23.21 12.19
C ILE A 33 -8.45 22.30 11.88
N LEU A 34 -7.30 22.88 11.58
CA LEU A 34 -6.08 22.11 11.37
C LEU A 34 -5.51 21.73 12.74
N VAL A 35 -5.30 20.43 12.94
CA VAL A 35 -4.53 19.93 14.08
C VAL A 35 -3.06 19.98 13.68
N ASP A 36 -2.33 20.95 14.22
CA ASP A 36 -0.91 21.19 13.88
C ASP A 36 -0.15 21.67 15.13
N ALA A 37 1.14 21.95 14.98
CA ALA A 37 2.04 22.35 16.06
C ALA A 37 1.59 23.58 16.89
N ARG A 38 0.59 24.34 16.44
CA ARG A 38 0.01 25.45 17.26
C ARG A 38 -0.59 24.96 18.56
N TYR A 39 -1.05 23.72 18.62
CA TYR A 39 -1.62 23.12 19.83
C TYR A 39 -0.56 22.53 20.75
N ASP A 40 0.68 22.37 20.30
CA ASP A 40 1.79 21.81 21.09
C ASP A 40 2.37 22.84 22.05
N VAL A 41 2.07 24.15 21.86
CA VAL A 41 2.61 25.26 22.67
C VAL A 41 2.14 25.19 24.12
N GLN A 42 0.95 24.67 24.36
CA GLN A 42 0.37 24.50 25.70
C GLN A 42 -0.29 23.13 25.81
N PRO A 43 0.50 22.05 25.99
CA PRO A 43 -0.05 20.72 26.14
C PRO A 43 -0.85 20.60 27.44
N ASP A 44 -2.00 19.93 27.39
CA ASP A 44 -2.73 19.58 28.61
C ASP A 44 -1.92 18.57 29.43
N GLN A 45 -1.36 19.02 30.55
CA GLN A 45 -0.46 18.19 31.36
C GLN A 45 -1.15 16.94 31.90
N LYS A 46 -2.46 17.01 32.23
CA LYS A 46 -3.19 15.82 32.71
C LYS A 46 -3.32 14.76 31.64
N VAL A 47 -3.59 15.18 30.39
CA VAL A 47 -3.66 14.27 29.25
C VAL A 47 -2.28 13.71 28.95
N ALA A 48 -1.24 14.55 28.97
CA ALA A 48 0.15 14.10 28.74
C ALA A 48 0.59 13.05 29.79
N ASP A 49 0.31 13.30 31.07
CA ASP A 49 0.65 12.36 32.15
C ASP A 49 -0.15 11.06 32.05
N PHE A 50 -1.42 11.13 31.66
CA PHE A 50 -2.24 9.94 31.41
C PHE A 50 -1.70 9.11 30.24
N LEU A 51 -1.27 9.74 29.16
CA LEU A 51 -0.75 9.04 27.96
C LEU A 51 0.68 8.54 28.10
N LYS A 52 1.47 9.10 29.02
CA LYS A 52 2.89 8.81 29.20
C LYS A 52 3.24 7.31 29.29
N PRO A 53 2.56 6.48 30.12
CA PRO A 53 2.88 5.05 30.19
C PRO A 53 2.60 4.31 28.87
N TYR A 54 1.52 4.66 28.18
CA TYR A 54 1.18 4.08 26.88
C TYR A 54 2.20 4.48 25.81
N LYS A 55 2.56 5.78 25.76
CA LYS A 55 3.59 6.28 24.88
C LYS A 55 4.91 5.55 25.11
N HIS A 56 5.34 5.39 26.35
CA HIS A 56 6.58 4.66 26.67
C HIS A 56 6.53 3.22 26.16
N GLN A 57 5.39 2.52 26.30
CA GLN A 57 5.23 1.17 25.79
C GLN A 57 5.32 1.14 24.25
N VAL A 58 4.65 2.05 23.56
CA VAL A 58 4.70 2.17 22.09
C VAL A 58 6.12 2.48 21.64
N ASP A 59 6.76 3.48 22.24
CA ASP A 59 8.12 3.91 21.89
C ASP A 59 9.15 2.77 22.09
N SER A 60 8.96 1.93 23.12
CA SER A 60 9.84 0.78 23.38
C SER A 60 9.79 -0.28 22.28
N VAL A 61 8.63 -0.44 21.63
CA VAL A 61 8.42 -1.41 20.54
C VAL A 61 8.74 -0.80 19.18
N MET A 62 8.31 0.44 18.94
CA MET A 62 8.38 1.10 17.63
C MET A 62 9.69 1.87 17.43
N GLY A 63 10.36 2.28 18.52
CA GLY A 63 11.58 3.08 18.49
C GLY A 63 12.88 2.38 18.07
N PRO A 64 13.05 1.04 18.23
CA PRO A 64 14.31 0.39 17.85
C PRO A 64 14.70 0.68 16.41
N VAL A 65 15.96 1.14 16.23
CA VAL A 65 16.53 1.45 14.93
C VAL A 65 16.83 0.14 14.18
N VAL A 66 16.44 0.09 12.91
CA VAL A 66 16.70 -1.04 12.02
C VAL A 66 17.79 -0.73 10.99
N GLY A 67 18.09 0.53 10.73
CA GLY A 67 19.13 0.95 9.79
C GLY A 67 19.00 2.42 9.40
N ARG A 68 19.53 2.78 8.23
CA ARG A 68 19.51 4.15 7.74
C ARG A 68 19.15 4.22 6.27
N SER A 69 18.43 5.29 5.88
CA SER A 69 18.10 5.63 4.50
C SER A 69 18.88 6.87 4.02
N ALA A 70 19.44 6.82 2.82
CA ALA A 70 20.21 7.92 2.23
C ALA A 70 19.33 9.11 1.85
N ARG A 71 18.06 8.86 1.54
CA ARG A 71 17.09 9.88 1.11
C ARG A 71 15.69 9.61 1.63
N TYR A 72 14.84 10.61 1.55
CA TYR A 72 13.39 10.42 1.66
C TYR A 72 12.91 9.62 0.44
N MET A 73 12.18 8.52 0.65
CA MET A 73 11.72 7.65 -0.42
C MET A 73 10.21 7.56 -0.45
N THR A 74 9.65 7.70 -1.65
CA THR A 74 8.21 7.67 -1.88
C THR A 74 7.81 6.52 -2.79
N ALA A 75 6.60 6.01 -2.58
CA ALA A 75 5.96 5.09 -3.49
C ALA A 75 4.98 5.86 -4.37
N GLN A 76 5.29 5.99 -5.66
CA GLN A 76 4.48 6.73 -6.63
C GLN A 76 4.48 6.04 -7.99
N ARG A 77 3.42 6.30 -8.78
CA ARG A 77 3.33 5.84 -10.17
C ARG A 77 3.89 6.91 -11.12
N PRO A 78 4.53 6.52 -12.23
CA PRO A 78 4.72 5.14 -12.70
C PRO A 78 5.82 4.39 -11.97
N GLU A 79 6.76 5.07 -11.35
CA GLU A 79 7.94 4.56 -10.66
C GLU A 79 8.22 5.42 -9.42
N GLY A 80 8.54 4.80 -8.30
CA GLY A 80 8.90 5.47 -7.05
C GLY A 80 10.13 4.84 -6.42
N THR A 81 10.92 5.64 -5.71
CA THR A 81 12.13 5.16 -5.04
C THR A 81 11.82 4.08 -4.00
N LEU A 82 10.75 4.25 -3.23
CA LEU A 82 10.33 3.26 -2.23
C LEU A 82 9.77 2.00 -2.88
N SER A 83 8.91 2.14 -3.90
CA SER A 83 8.35 0.98 -4.59
C SER A 83 9.42 0.14 -5.31
N ASN A 84 10.44 0.80 -5.88
CA ASN A 84 11.62 0.13 -6.43
C ASN A 84 12.36 -0.67 -5.35
N LEU A 85 12.64 -0.03 -4.21
CA LEU A 85 13.32 -0.65 -3.08
C LEU A 85 12.56 -1.90 -2.57
N LEU A 86 11.24 -1.80 -2.38
CA LEU A 86 10.45 -2.92 -1.83
C LEU A 86 10.47 -4.12 -2.77
N ALA A 87 10.35 -3.91 -4.07
CA ALA A 87 10.45 -4.98 -5.06
C ALA A 87 11.85 -5.62 -5.11
N ASP A 88 12.91 -4.80 -4.97
CA ASP A 88 14.29 -5.30 -4.89
C ASP A 88 14.54 -6.09 -3.60
N ILE A 89 13.94 -5.68 -2.48
CA ILE A 89 14.04 -6.41 -1.20
C ILE A 89 13.42 -7.81 -1.31
N LEU A 90 12.30 -7.99 -2.02
CA LEU A 90 11.73 -9.31 -2.24
C LEU A 90 12.69 -10.22 -3.03
N VAL A 91 13.35 -9.66 -4.05
CA VAL A 91 14.36 -10.40 -4.81
C VAL A 91 15.60 -10.70 -3.94
N TRP A 92 16.06 -9.75 -3.13
CA TRP A 92 17.19 -9.96 -2.22
C TRP A 92 16.92 -11.06 -1.19
N ALA A 93 15.70 -11.09 -0.65
CA ALA A 93 15.31 -12.06 0.38
C ALA A 93 15.15 -13.49 -0.18
N SER A 94 14.99 -13.66 -1.49
CA SER A 94 14.72 -14.97 -2.11
C SER A 94 15.74 -16.03 -1.78
N LYS A 95 17.00 -15.64 -1.55
CA LYS A 95 18.10 -16.55 -1.14
C LYS A 95 17.80 -17.34 0.13
N ASP A 96 17.06 -16.74 1.06
CA ASP A 96 16.72 -17.36 2.35
C ASP A 96 15.63 -18.42 2.21
N TYR A 97 15.02 -18.50 1.03
CA TYR A 97 13.98 -19.46 0.64
C TYR A 97 14.44 -20.47 -0.43
N GLY A 98 15.72 -20.44 -0.79
CA GLY A 98 16.25 -21.27 -1.88
C GLY A 98 15.70 -20.90 -3.26
N GLU A 99 15.23 -19.67 -3.43
CA GLU A 99 14.59 -19.17 -4.64
C GLU A 99 15.51 -18.24 -5.45
N GLN A 100 15.32 -18.25 -6.77
CA GLN A 100 16.07 -17.41 -7.72
C GLN A 100 15.09 -16.75 -8.70
N PRO A 101 14.38 -15.68 -8.28
CA PRO A 101 13.42 -15.02 -9.13
C PRO A 101 14.10 -14.24 -10.25
N ASP A 102 13.49 -14.29 -11.46
CA ASP A 102 13.87 -13.44 -12.59
C ASP A 102 13.54 -11.97 -12.33
N PHE A 103 12.47 -11.71 -11.57
CA PHE A 103 12.07 -10.35 -11.15
C PHE A 103 11.16 -10.36 -9.92
N GLY A 104 10.94 -9.17 -9.35
CA GLY A 104 10.02 -8.95 -8.23
C GLY A 104 8.93 -7.94 -8.54
N VAL A 105 7.76 -8.14 -7.94
CA VAL A 105 6.60 -7.23 -8.00
C VAL A 105 6.11 -6.94 -6.60
N TYR A 106 5.98 -5.65 -6.23
CA TYR A 106 5.35 -5.18 -5.00
C TYR A 106 4.19 -4.23 -5.34
N ASN A 107 3.01 -4.44 -4.76
CA ASN A 107 1.86 -3.60 -5.06
C ASN A 107 1.93 -2.24 -4.37
N MET A 108 1.64 -1.19 -5.12
CA MET A 108 1.61 0.19 -4.61
C MET A 108 0.53 0.40 -3.55
N GLY A 109 -0.61 -0.29 -3.68
CA GLY A 109 -1.72 -0.23 -2.72
C GLY A 109 -1.35 -0.74 -1.33
N GLY A 110 -0.32 -1.57 -1.23
CA GLY A 110 0.21 -2.10 0.03
C GLY A 110 1.13 -1.14 0.78
N VAL A 111 1.65 -0.10 0.12
CA VAL A 111 2.54 0.90 0.74
C VAL A 111 1.70 2.02 1.34
N ARG A 112 1.81 2.26 2.64
CA ARG A 112 0.90 3.15 3.39
C ARG A 112 1.56 4.40 3.92
N ALA A 113 2.89 4.49 3.91
CA ALA A 113 3.67 5.65 4.29
C ALA A 113 4.93 5.75 3.43
N ASP A 114 5.53 6.92 3.43
CA ASP A 114 6.87 7.14 2.85
C ASP A 114 7.94 6.80 3.87
N LEU A 115 9.16 6.54 3.40
CA LEU A 115 10.30 6.22 4.24
C LEU A 115 11.15 7.48 4.49
N PRO A 116 11.43 7.85 5.76
CA PRO A 116 12.19 9.05 6.06
C PRO A 116 13.67 8.93 5.64
N LYS A 117 14.30 10.07 5.38
CA LYS A 117 15.76 10.15 5.26
C LYS A 117 16.41 10.07 6.65
N GLY A 118 17.52 9.37 6.76
CA GLY A 118 18.28 9.22 8.01
C GLY A 118 17.96 7.93 8.73
N THR A 119 17.78 8.00 10.02
CA THR A 119 17.45 6.82 10.86
C THR A 119 16.10 6.24 10.50
N VAL A 120 16.05 4.92 10.35
CA VAL A 120 14.84 4.14 10.10
C VAL A 120 14.59 3.24 11.30
N THR A 121 13.39 3.32 11.86
CA THR A 121 12.94 2.55 13.02
C THR A 121 12.01 1.41 12.64
N TYR A 122 11.70 0.54 13.61
CA TYR A 122 10.64 -0.46 13.47
C TYR A 122 9.30 0.19 13.11
N GLY A 123 8.97 1.32 13.75
CA GLY A 123 7.73 2.06 13.50
C GLY A 123 7.64 2.54 12.06
N ASP A 124 8.72 3.13 11.51
CA ASP A 124 8.75 3.58 10.11
C ASP A 124 8.47 2.41 9.13
N VAL A 125 9.05 1.24 9.38
CA VAL A 125 8.80 0.07 8.53
C VAL A 125 7.38 -0.46 8.69
N LEU A 126 6.82 -0.41 9.92
CA LEU A 126 5.43 -0.79 10.16
C LEU A 126 4.46 0.15 9.44
N ASP A 127 4.74 1.46 9.45
CA ASP A 127 3.92 2.46 8.75
C ASP A 127 3.96 2.26 7.23
N VAL A 128 5.14 1.91 6.68
CA VAL A 128 5.30 1.57 5.25
C VAL A 128 4.53 0.30 4.90
N ALA A 129 4.67 -0.77 5.68
CA ALA A 129 4.12 -2.11 5.41
C ALA A 129 3.30 -2.65 6.60
N PRO A 130 2.11 -2.07 6.90
CA PRO A 130 1.33 -2.44 8.09
C PRO A 130 0.62 -3.79 7.97
N PHE A 131 0.47 -4.31 6.76
CA PHE A 131 -0.23 -5.57 6.52
C PHE A 131 0.64 -6.78 6.86
N GLU A 132 -0.02 -7.91 7.15
CA GLU A 132 0.65 -9.19 7.43
C GLU A 132 0.92 -10.00 6.15
N ASN A 133 1.13 -9.31 5.04
CA ASN A 133 1.47 -9.95 3.77
C ASN A 133 2.82 -10.66 3.87
N LYS A 134 2.89 -11.85 3.32
CA LYS A 134 4.10 -12.69 3.34
C LYS A 134 4.74 -12.74 1.97
N ILE A 135 6.06 -12.83 1.95
CA ILE A 135 6.78 -13.09 0.71
C ILE A 135 6.28 -14.39 0.08
N SER A 136 6.17 -14.38 -1.23
CA SER A 136 5.75 -15.53 -2.00
C SER A 136 6.46 -15.58 -3.35
N PHE A 137 6.57 -16.78 -3.89
CA PHE A 137 7.21 -17.03 -5.17
C PHE A 137 6.27 -17.84 -6.05
N ILE A 138 6.23 -17.49 -7.34
CA ILE A 138 5.34 -18.10 -8.31
C ILE A 138 6.03 -18.18 -9.67
N THR A 139 5.74 -19.22 -10.43
CA THR A 139 6.22 -19.36 -11.80
C THR A 139 5.13 -18.94 -12.79
N LEU A 140 5.46 -18.02 -13.69
CA LEU A 140 4.58 -17.55 -14.75
C LEU A 140 5.20 -17.86 -16.11
N LYS A 141 4.40 -18.32 -17.09
CA LYS A 141 4.84 -18.37 -18.49
C LYS A 141 4.98 -16.96 -19.05
N GLY A 142 5.82 -16.78 -20.06
CA GLY A 142 6.11 -15.45 -20.59
C GLY A 142 4.91 -14.76 -21.22
N ASP A 143 3.96 -15.47 -21.81
CA ASP A 143 2.69 -14.91 -22.26
C ASP A 143 1.86 -14.37 -21.08
N VAL A 144 1.85 -15.07 -19.94
CA VAL A 144 1.21 -14.62 -18.69
C VAL A 144 1.97 -13.45 -18.07
N VAL A 145 3.31 -13.41 -18.16
CA VAL A 145 4.11 -12.25 -17.74
C VAL A 145 3.76 -11.02 -18.56
N MET A 146 3.59 -11.16 -19.89
CA MET A 146 3.15 -10.06 -20.74
C MET A 146 1.74 -9.58 -20.38
N GLU A 147 0.83 -10.50 -20.04
CA GLU A 147 -0.49 -10.16 -19.53
C GLU A 147 -0.39 -9.39 -18.21
N LEU A 148 0.41 -9.85 -17.25
CA LEU A 148 0.67 -9.19 -15.97
C LEU A 148 1.18 -7.76 -16.20
N PHE A 149 2.17 -7.57 -17.07
CA PHE A 149 2.72 -6.25 -17.36
C PHE A 149 1.70 -5.35 -18.07
N GLY A 150 0.81 -5.91 -18.89
CA GLY A 150 -0.34 -5.20 -19.44
C GLY A 150 -1.33 -4.75 -18.37
N GLN A 151 -1.57 -5.57 -17.34
CA GLN A 151 -2.41 -5.22 -16.19
C GLN A 151 -1.76 -4.14 -15.33
N ILE A 152 -0.45 -4.23 -15.07
CA ILE A 152 0.34 -3.21 -14.38
C ILE A 152 0.35 -1.89 -15.17
N ALA A 153 0.45 -1.93 -16.49
CA ALA A 153 0.37 -0.73 -17.33
C ALA A 153 -0.98 -0.01 -17.15
N LYS A 154 -2.10 -0.76 -17.10
CA LYS A 154 -3.44 -0.20 -16.89
C LYS A 154 -3.62 0.49 -15.54
N THR A 155 -2.87 0.11 -14.52
CA THR A 155 -2.85 0.79 -13.21
C THR A 155 -1.90 1.98 -13.17
N GLY A 156 -1.11 2.19 -14.24
CA GLY A 156 -0.13 3.26 -14.34
C GLY A 156 1.23 2.91 -13.73
N GLY A 157 1.49 1.64 -13.42
CA GLY A 157 2.73 1.14 -12.84
C GLY A 157 2.56 0.56 -11.44
N GLU A 158 3.46 -0.33 -11.05
CA GLU A 158 3.59 -0.93 -9.70
C GLU A 158 5.08 -0.98 -9.31
N GLY A 159 5.39 -1.41 -8.10
CA GLY A 159 6.78 -1.63 -7.68
C GLY A 159 7.40 -2.79 -8.46
N MET A 160 8.39 -2.48 -9.29
CA MET A 160 9.11 -3.46 -10.10
C MET A 160 10.56 -3.56 -9.66
N SER A 161 11.11 -4.77 -9.61
CA SER A 161 12.54 -4.94 -9.32
C SER A 161 13.42 -4.44 -10.47
N ARG A 162 14.69 -4.23 -10.16
CA ARG A 162 15.70 -3.67 -11.08
C ARG A 162 15.83 -4.42 -12.41
N ALA A 163 15.50 -5.70 -12.45
CA ALA A 163 15.52 -6.52 -13.66
C ALA A 163 14.56 -6.05 -14.75
N VAL A 164 13.49 -5.35 -14.39
CA VAL A 164 12.38 -5.01 -15.29
C VAL A 164 12.57 -3.63 -15.91
N ARG A 165 12.22 -3.51 -17.18
CA ARG A 165 11.99 -2.23 -17.87
C ARG A 165 10.69 -2.29 -18.64
N MET A 166 9.82 -1.32 -18.42
CA MET A 166 8.53 -1.20 -19.08
C MET A 166 8.36 0.19 -19.69
N VAL A 167 7.79 0.26 -20.86
CA VAL A 167 7.32 1.50 -21.48
C VAL A 167 5.81 1.38 -21.62
N ILE A 168 5.09 2.28 -20.98
CA ILE A 168 3.62 2.32 -20.98
C ILE A 168 3.12 3.65 -21.55
N THR A 169 1.87 3.71 -21.98
CA THR A 169 1.24 4.95 -22.45
C THR A 169 0.42 5.59 -21.34
N LYS A 170 0.06 6.85 -21.51
CA LYS A 170 -0.82 7.59 -20.57
C LYS A 170 -2.21 6.94 -20.43
N ASP A 171 -2.68 6.25 -21.46
CA ASP A 171 -3.94 5.49 -21.45
C ASP A 171 -3.77 4.04 -20.95
N GLY A 172 -2.61 3.70 -20.39
CA GLY A 172 -2.37 2.44 -19.70
C GLY A 172 -2.09 1.24 -20.62
N GLN A 173 -1.55 1.46 -21.83
CA GLN A 173 -1.15 0.38 -22.70
C GLN A 173 0.34 0.03 -22.50
N LEU A 174 0.67 -1.24 -22.48
CA LEU A 174 2.05 -1.70 -22.53
C LEU A 174 2.58 -1.61 -23.95
N LYS A 175 3.65 -0.84 -24.17
CA LYS A 175 4.32 -0.72 -25.47
C LYS A 175 5.54 -1.64 -25.60
N ARG A 176 6.30 -1.76 -24.54
CA ARG A 176 7.49 -2.62 -24.49
C ARG A 176 7.76 -3.07 -23.05
N ALA A 177 8.25 -4.27 -22.92
CA ALA A 177 8.81 -4.76 -21.65
C ALA A 177 10.03 -5.65 -21.91
N THR A 178 10.97 -5.59 -20.97
CA THR A 178 12.14 -6.48 -20.94
C THR A 178 12.42 -6.92 -19.51
N ILE A 179 13.02 -8.10 -19.37
CA ILE A 179 13.55 -8.63 -18.13
C ILE A 179 15.05 -8.88 -18.34
N ASN A 180 15.91 -8.32 -17.47
CA ASN A 180 17.37 -8.37 -17.62
C ASN A 180 17.85 -7.90 -19.01
N GLY A 181 17.19 -6.89 -19.58
CA GLY A 181 17.51 -6.32 -20.88
C GLY A 181 17.05 -7.17 -22.07
N GLN A 182 16.49 -8.36 -21.85
CA GLN A 182 16.02 -9.25 -22.90
C GLN A 182 14.50 -9.13 -23.11
N PRO A 183 14.01 -9.23 -24.34
CA PRO A 183 12.59 -9.38 -24.62
C PRO A 183 12.01 -10.59 -23.88
N ILE A 184 10.74 -10.52 -23.49
CA ILE A 184 10.06 -11.61 -22.83
C ILE A 184 9.74 -12.70 -23.86
N ASP A 185 10.28 -13.90 -23.65
CA ASP A 185 9.96 -15.08 -24.46
C ASP A 185 8.62 -15.67 -23.97
N PRO A 186 7.57 -15.71 -24.81
CA PRO A 186 6.25 -16.21 -24.40
C PRO A 186 6.25 -17.66 -23.92
N GLN A 187 7.23 -18.47 -24.34
CA GLN A 187 7.30 -19.89 -24.01
C GLN A 187 8.17 -20.20 -22.79
N LYS A 188 9.02 -19.24 -22.38
CA LYS A 188 9.88 -19.38 -21.21
C LYS A 188 9.06 -19.25 -19.92
N GLU A 189 9.46 -19.99 -18.89
CA GLU A 189 8.99 -19.79 -17.53
C GLU A 189 9.84 -18.75 -16.80
N TYR A 190 9.18 -17.88 -16.06
CA TYR A 190 9.81 -16.84 -15.25
C TYR A 190 9.44 -17.03 -13.79
N ARG A 191 10.44 -17.04 -12.91
CA ARG A 191 10.23 -17.08 -11.48
C ARG A 191 10.03 -15.67 -10.93
N VAL A 192 8.96 -15.43 -10.19
CA VAL A 192 8.56 -14.10 -9.71
C VAL A 192 8.53 -14.11 -8.19
N ALA A 193 9.21 -13.13 -7.57
CA ALA A 193 9.06 -12.82 -6.15
C ALA A 193 7.93 -11.80 -5.97
N THR A 194 7.01 -12.06 -5.08
CA THR A 194 5.87 -11.19 -4.80
C THR A 194 5.37 -11.38 -3.36
N ILE A 195 4.15 -10.98 -3.07
CA ILE A 195 3.48 -11.18 -1.79
C ILE A 195 2.24 -12.06 -1.96
N ASP A 196 1.88 -12.79 -0.92
CA ASP A 196 0.75 -13.73 -0.91
C ASP A 196 -0.58 -13.07 -1.32
N TYR A 197 -0.78 -11.81 -0.95
CA TYR A 197 -1.95 -11.02 -1.34
C TYR A 197 -2.16 -10.96 -2.86
N LEU A 198 -1.08 -10.89 -3.65
CA LEU A 198 -1.16 -10.79 -5.12
C LEU A 198 -1.43 -12.12 -5.81
N LEU A 199 -1.14 -13.25 -5.18
CA LEU A 199 -1.39 -14.58 -5.76
C LEU A 199 -2.88 -14.80 -6.11
N GLY A 200 -3.78 -14.15 -5.37
CA GLY A 200 -5.22 -14.15 -5.62
C GLY A 200 -5.68 -13.26 -6.78
N GLY A 201 -4.77 -12.60 -7.50
CA GLY A 201 -5.12 -11.68 -8.60
C GLY A 201 -5.69 -10.34 -8.12
N THR A 202 -5.40 -9.95 -6.89
CA THR A 202 -5.80 -8.66 -6.31
C THR A 202 -5.11 -7.49 -7.03
N ASP A 203 -5.54 -6.27 -6.74
CA ASP A 203 -5.03 -5.04 -7.37
C ASP A 203 -5.04 -5.08 -8.91
N LYS A 204 -6.01 -5.81 -9.50
CA LYS A 204 -6.19 -6.01 -10.94
C LYS A 204 -5.05 -6.80 -11.62
N MET A 205 -4.25 -7.52 -10.87
CA MET A 205 -3.18 -8.39 -11.38
C MET A 205 -3.64 -9.86 -11.49
N GLU A 206 -4.76 -10.07 -12.21
CA GLU A 206 -5.42 -11.37 -12.39
C GLU A 206 -4.49 -12.44 -13.00
N ALA A 207 -3.45 -12.03 -13.73
CA ALA A 207 -2.47 -12.91 -14.33
C ALA A 207 -1.78 -13.83 -13.31
N PHE A 208 -1.62 -13.39 -12.06
CA PHE A 208 -1.05 -14.24 -11.01
C PHE A 208 -1.84 -15.53 -10.77
N LYS A 209 -3.16 -15.54 -10.98
CA LYS A 209 -3.98 -16.75 -10.84
C LYS A 209 -3.62 -17.88 -11.81
N LYS A 210 -2.91 -17.55 -12.91
CA LYS A 210 -2.47 -18.51 -13.93
C LYS A 210 -1.10 -19.12 -13.62
N GLY A 211 -0.47 -18.68 -12.54
CA GLY A 211 0.86 -19.15 -12.17
C GLY A 211 0.84 -20.54 -11.53
N THR A 212 2.00 -21.16 -11.57
CA THR A 212 2.27 -22.51 -11.06
C THR A 212 3.42 -22.48 -10.05
N ASN A 213 3.75 -23.62 -9.48
CA ASN A 213 4.88 -23.80 -8.58
C ASN A 213 4.96 -22.72 -7.48
N ILE A 214 3.85 -22.55 -6.77
CA ILE A 214 3.73 -21.53 -5.71
C ILE A 214 4.50 -21.98 -4.48
N ASN A 215 5.43 -21.14 -4.00
CA ASN A 215 6.05 -21.22 -2.69
C ASN A 215 5.58 -20.00 -1.87
N ALA A 216 4.72 -20.22 -0.89
CA ALA A 216 4.12 -19.19 -0.05
C ALA A 216 4.23 -19.59 1.44
N PRO A 217 5.39 -19.35 2.07
CA PRO A 217 5.63 -19.70 3.46
C PRO A 217 4.70 -18.90 4.38
N LYS A 218 4.14 -19.55 5.42
CA LYS A 218 3.05 -18.98 6.24
C LYS A 218 3.46 -18.47 7.61
N GLU A 219 4.67 -18.73 8.05
CA GLU A 219 5.18 -18.30 9.34
C GLU A 219 5.20 -16.77 9.44
N VAL A 220 5.01 -16.25 10.64
CA VAL A 220 4.98 -14.79 10.91
C VAL A 220 6.30 -14.12 10.52
N SER A 221 7.42 -14.82 10.64
CA SER A 221 8.75 -14.33 10.26
C SER A 221 8.86 -13.99 8.76
N ASN A 222 7.97 -14.53 7.93
CA ASN A 222 7.92 -14.29 6.49
C ASN A 222 7.09 -13.05 6.11
N ASN A 223 6.53 -12.33 7.09
CA ASN A 223 5.86 -11.06 6.82
C ASN A 223 6.85 -10.07 6.19
N THR A 224 6.41 -9.39 5.14
CA THR A 224 7.26 -8.46 4.38
C THR A 224 7.89 -7.38 5.25
N ARG A 225 7.19 -6.90 6.30
CA ARG A 225 7.77 -5.93 7.25
C ARG A 225 9.04 -6.46 7.93
N PHE A 226 9.09 -7.73 8.33
CA PHE A 226 10.29 -8.32 8.96
C PHE A 226 11.40 -8.53 7.93
N ILE A 227 11.05 -8.86 6.70
CA ILE A 227 12.01 -8.96 5.59
C ILE A 227 12.64 -7.60 5.30
N ILE A 228 11.82 -6.53 5.24
CA ILE A 228 12.30 -5.15 5.05
C ILE A 228 13.25 -4.77 6.19
N MET A 229 12.86 -5.00 7.46
CA MET A 229 13.73 -4.74 8.62
C MET A 229 15.04 -5.53 8.57
N ASN A 230 14.98 -6.81 8.18
CA ASN A 230 16.17 -7.64 8.07
C ASN A 230 17.12 -7.13 6.98
N TYR A 231 16.56 -6.64 5.85
CA TYR A 231 17.36 -5.99 4.82
C TYR A 231 18.08 -4.75 5.35
N PHE A 232 17.38 -3.85 6.06
CA PHE A 232 17.99 -2.67 6.66
C PHE A 232 19.07 -3.02 7.67
N ARG A 233 18.80 -3.99 8.55
CA ARG A 233 19.78 -4.47 9.55
C ARG A 233 21.02 -5.07 8.90
N GLU A 234 20.84 -5.82 7.82
CA GLU A 234 21.95 -6.42 7.07
C GLU A 234 22.80 -5.34 6.39
N MET A 235 22.18 -4.32 5.81
CA MET A 235 22.90 -3.18 5.25
C MET A 235 23.65 -2.39 6.32
N ASP A 236 23.03 -2.15 7.47
CA ASP A 236 23.67 -1.43 8.59
C ASP A 236 24.86 -2.19 9.16
N LYS A 237 24.76 -3.53 9.33
CA LYS A 237 25.90 -4.40 9.71
C LYS A 237 27.09 -4.28 8.75
N GLN A 238 26.81 -4.05 7.46
CA GLN A 238 27.82 -3.84 6.43
C GLN A 238 28.32 -2.38 6.38
N GLY A 239 27.85 -1.50 7.26
CA GLY A 239 28.16 -0.07 7.27
C GLY A 239 27.55 0.70 6.10
N LYS A 240 26.57 0.11 5.41
CA LYS A 240 25.90 0.70 4.25
C LYS A 240 24.63 1.45 4.65
N VAL A 241 24.37 2.55 3.96
CA VAL A 241 23.11 3.29 4.02
C VAL A 241 22.26 2.82 2.85
N VAL A 242 20.98 2.47 3.12
CA VAL A 242 20.06 2.01 2.09
C VAL A 242 19.71 3.15 1.16
N ASP A 243 19.80 2.91 -0.14
CA ASP A 243 19.45 3.87 -1.17
C ASP A 243 18.68 3.20 -2.31
N SER A 244 17.82 3.98 -2.96
CA SER A 244 17.08 3.58 -4.16
C SER A 244 16.77 4.81 -5.01
N GLU A 245 16.83 4.67 -6.32
CA GLU A 245 16.67 5.76 -7.27
C GLU A 245 15.59 5.43 -8.31
N ILE A 246 15.17 6.47 -9.03
CA ILE A 246 14.38 6.32 -10.25
C ILE A 246 15.34 5.89 -11.35
N GLU A 247 15.13 4.71 -11.92
CA GLU A 247 16.03 4.09 -12.91
C GLU A 247 15.36 3.87 -14.26
N GLY A 248 14.14 4.38 -14.45
CA GLY A 248 13.36 4.15 -15.67
C GLY A 248 12.84 2.71 -15.77
N ARG A 249 12.48 2.10 -14.63
CA ARG A 249 11.89 0.75 -14.61
C ARG A 249 10.52 0.75 -15.26
N VAL A 250 9.73 1.81 -15.02
CA VAL A 250 8.44 2.05 -15.68
C VAL A 250 8.41 3.49 -16.18
N VAL A 251 8.33 3.66 -17.50
CA VAL A 251 8.33 4.97 -18.15
C VAL A 251 7.02 5.18 -18.90
N VAL A 252 6.41 6.37 -18.74
CA VAL A 252 5.22 6.78 -19.50
C VAL A 252 5.65 7.63 -20.69
N MET A 253 5.14 7.28 -21.89
CA MET A 253 5.35 8.01 -23.12
C MET A 253 4.06 8.70 -23.61
#